data_b13dc58f78ae578869d44ddd53af6088
#
_entry.id   b13dc58f78ae578869d44ddd53af6088
#
_cell.length_a   1.000
_cell.length_b   1.000
_cell.length_c   1.000
_cell.angle_alpha   90.00
_cell.angle_beta   90.00
_cell.angle_gamma   90.00
#
_symmetry.space_group_name_H-M   'P 1'
#
loop_
_entity.id
_entity.type
_entity.pdbx_description
1 polymer ?
#
loop_
_entity_poly.entity_id
_entity_poly.type
_entity_poly.pdbx_seq_one_letter_code
_entity_poly.pdbx_strand_id
1 'polypeptide(L)'
;MKIIVADPRRTNTSRIADLHIAFRPGTDLALMNGMAWVILHEELDNPRFYNKYAIFKTNDGKDATFDDYRAFLEDYTPDKVAKLCNIPEQQVWEAGRLFAESPATMSLWCMGINQRIRGVWANNLIHNLHLITGRSAPRR
;
A
#
# COMPACT_ATOMS: atom_id res chain seq x y z
N MET A 1 16.44 4.51 -9.49
CA MET A 1 15.10 4.88 -9.02
C MET A 1 14.10 4.02 -9.77
N LYS A 2 13.10 3.45 -9.08
CA LYS A 2 11.99 2.72 -9.68
C LYS A 2 10.71 3.54 -9.54
N ILE A 3 9.84 3.47 -10.54
CA ILE A 3 8.59 4.24 -10.60
C ILE A 3 7.42 3.28 -10.71
N ILE A 4 6.55 3.30 -9.70
CA ILE A 4 5.25 2.61 -9.72
C ILE A 4 4.18 3.65 -10.01
N VAL A 5 3.32 3.41 -11.00
CA VAL A 5 2.17 4.26 -11.29
C VAL A 5 0.90 3.43 -11.17
N ALA A 6 0.07 3.76 -10.18
CA ALA A 6 -1.27 3.22 -10.01
C ALA A 6 -2.30 4.23 -10.54
N ASP A 7 -2.69 4.06 -11.80
CA ASP A 7 -3.70 4.90 -12.48
C ASP A 7 -4.45 4.03 -13.48
N PRO A 8 -5.79 4.04 -13.47
CA PRO A 8 -6.58 3.27 -14.45
C PRO A 8 -6.33 3.70 -15.90
N ARG A 9 -5.79 4.90 -16.13
CA ARG A 9 -5.50 5.43 -17.46
C ARG A 9 -4.03 5.31 -17.80
N ARG A 10 -3.74 5.08 -19.08
CA ARG A 10 -2.38 5.12 -19.60
C ARG A 10 -1.96 6.59 -19.85
N THR A 11 -1.42 7.23 -18.82
CA THR A 11 -0.92 8.61 -18.86
C THR A 11 0.52 8.70 -19.37
N ASN A 12 1.02 9.93 -19.58
CA ASN A 12 2.44 10.13 -19.90
C ASN A 12 3.36 9.62 -18.79
N THR A 13 2.97 9.79 -17.52
CA THR A 13 3.72 9.28 -16.39
C THR A 13 3.74 7.75 -16.37
N SER A 14 2.61 7.08 -16.67
CA SER A 14 2.59 5.62 -16.71
C SER A 14 3.39 5.01 -17.86
N ARG A 15 3.72 5.79 -18.89
CA ARG A 15 4.57 5.32 -20.01
C ARG A 15 6.04 5.17 -19.63
N ILE A 16 6.49 5.90 -18.62
CA ILE A 16 7.86 5.84 -18.11
C ILE A 16 7.98 5.04 -16.80
N ALA A 17 6.87 4.46 -16.32
CA ALA A 17 6.85 3.65 -15.13
C ALA A 17 7.55 2.30 -15.36
N ASP A 18 8.26 1.83 -14.35
CA ASP A 18 8.76 0.44 -14.28
C ASP A 18 7.58 -0.53 -14.07
N LEU A 19 6.57 -0.10 -13.29
CA LEU A 19 5.34 -0.85 -13.06
C LEU A 19 4.12 0.07 -13.20
N HIS A 20 3.25 -0.20 -14.18
CA HIS A 20 1.97 0.48 -14.32
C HIS A 20 0.83 -0.46 -13.93
N ILE A 21 0.06 -0.07 -12.93
CA ILE A 21 -1.09 -0.82 -12.42
C ILE A 21 -2.37 -0.10 -12.85
N ALA A 22 -2.99 -0.61 -13.91
CA ALA A 22 -4.25 -0.07 -14.45
C ALA A 22 -5.46 -0.73 -13.76
N PHE A 23 -5.63 -0.45 -12.48
CA PHE A 23 -6.65 -1.07 -11.64
C PHE A 23 -8.05 -0.49 -11.87
N ARG A 24 -9.09 -1.24 -11.50
CA ARG A 24 -10.49 -0.79 -11.53
C ARG A 24 -10.67 0.42 -10.62
N PRO A 25 -11.24 1.55 -11.10
CA PRO A 25 -11.54 2.71 -10.26
C PRO A 25 -12.39 2.32 -9.04
N GLY A 26 -12.01 2.85 -7.87
CA GLY A 26 -12.70 2.56 -6.61
C GLY A 26 -12.15 1.38 -5.81
N THR A 27 -11.12 0.69 -6.30
CA THR A 27 -10.50 -0.45 -5.61
C THR A 27 -9.12 -0.12 -5.03
N ASP A 28 -8.77 1.15 -4.92
CA ASP A 28 -7.47 1.63 -4.40
C ASP A 28 -7.17 1.07 -2.99
N LEU A 29 -8.20 1.05 -2.11
CA LEU A 29 -8.02 0.54 -0.76
C LEU A 29 -7.64 -0.93 -0.76
N ALA A 30 -8.27 -1.73 -1.65
CA ALA A 30 -7.94 -3.14 -1.79
C ALA A 30 -6.50 -3.32 -2.31
N LEU A 31 -6.08 -2.54 -3.30
CA LEU A 31 -4.71 -2.58 -3.82
C LEU A 31 -3.69 -2.28 -2.74
N MET A 32 -3.89 -1.22 -1.95
CA MET A 32 -2.97 -0.82 -0.88
C MET A 32 -2.91 -1.88 0.24
N ASN A 33 -4.05 -2.46 0.63
CA ASN A 33 -4.09 -3.55 1.59
C ASN A 33 -3.38 -4.81 1.05
N GLY A 34 -3.55 -5.13 -0.24
CA GLY A 34 -2.82 -6.22 -0.88
C GLY A 34 -1.32 -6.01 -0.89
N MET A 35 -0.86 -4.79 -1.16
CA MET A 35 0.56 -4.44 -1.04
C MET A 35 1.05 -4.61 0.41
N ALA A 36 0.25 -4.17 1.40
CA ALA A 36 0.59 -4.36 2.82
C ALA A 36 0.65 -5.85 3.19
N TRP A 37 -0.29 -6.66 2.70
CA TRP A 37 -0.26 -8.11 2.91
C TRP A 37 1.04 -8.73 2.37
N VAL A 38 1.44 -8.39 1.14
CA VAL A 38 2.71 -8.87 0.54
C VAL A 38 3.90 -8.48 1.39
N ILE A 39 3.96 -7.22 1.84
CA ILE A 39 5.05 -6.71 2.67
C ILE A 39 5.19 -7.52 3.97
N LEU A 40 4.07 -7.82 4.63
CA LEU A 40 4.08 -8.60 5.88
C LEU A 40 4.33 -10.09 5.65
N HIS A 41 3.81 -10.64 4.54
CA HIS A 41 3.97 -12.05 4.21
C HIS A 41 5.43 -12.41 3.86
N GLU A 42 6.14 -11.49 3.20
CA GLU A 42 7.54 -11.66 2.83
C GLU A 42 8.54 -11.07 3.87
N GLU A 43 8.04 -10.68 5.04
CA GLU A 43 8.86 -10.13 6.13
C GLU A 43 9.69 -8.91 5.72
N LEU A 44 9.14 -8.08 4.80
CA LEU A 44 9.76 -6.86 4.31
C LEU A 44 9.43 -5.63 5.18
N ASP A 45 8.68 -5.82 6.25
CA ASP A 45 8.30 -4.81 7.23
C ASP A 45 9.46 -4.44 8.17
N ASN A 46 9.26 -3.39 8.96
CA ASN A 46 10.27 -2.91 9.91
C ASN A 46 9.70 -2.83 11.34
N PRO A 47 9.72 -3.96 12.09
CA PRO A 47 9.20 -4.01 13.46
C PRO A 47 9.85 -3.00 14.41
N ARG A 48 11.14 -2.71 14.23
CA ARG A 48 11.86 -1.73 15.06
C ARG A 48 11.30 -0.31 14.89
N PHE A 49 10.81 -0.01 13.69
CA PHE A 49 10.24 1.30 13.40
C PHE A 49 8.81 1.42 13.92
N TYR A 50 7.89 0.54 13.50
CA TYR A 50 6.49 0.70 13.88
C TYR A 50 6.22 0.42 15.37
N ASN A 51 6.94 -0.47 16.01
CA ASN A 51 6.81 -0.67 17.47
C ASN A 51 7.22 0.57 18.28
N LYS A 52 8.04 1.44 17.71
CA LYS A 52 8.48 2.68 18.39
C LYS A 52 7.60 3.88 18.04
N TYR A 53 7.08 3.94 16.81
CA TYR A 53 6.49 5.16 16.27
C TYR A 53 5.03 5.03 15.84
N ALA A 54 4.46 3.83 15.79
CA ALA A 54 3.09 3.62 15.38
C ALA A 54 2.19 3.21 16.56
N ILE A 55 0.93 3.64 16.49
CA ILE A 55 -0.16 3.20 17.37
C ILE A 55 -1.22 2.61 16.45
N PHE A 56 -1.67 1.40 16.78
CA PHE A 56 -2.71 0.73 16.01
C PHE A 56 -4.07 1.02 16.59
N LYS A 57 -5.01 1.37 15.75
CA LYS A 57 -6.41 1.67 16.11
C LYS A 57 -7.36 1.03 15.12
N THR A 58 -8.50 0.60 15.60
CA THR A 58 -9.63 0.19 14.78
C THR A 58 -10.35 1.43 14.18
N ASN A 59 -11.26 1.23 13.22
CA ASN A 59 -12.02 2.32 12.62
C ASN A 59 -12.90 3.10 13.62
N ASP A 60 -13.32 2.46 14.72
CA ASP A 60 -14.08 3.08 15.80
C ASP A 60 -13.18 3.68 16.90
N GLY A 61 -11.87 3.73 16.65
CA GLY A 61 -10.88 4.38 17.52
C GLY A 61 -10.41 3.56 18.72
N LYS A 62 -10.82 2.30 18.84
CA LYS A 62 -10.34 1.41 19.90
C LYS A 62 -8.90 0.99 19.66
N ASP A 63 -8.21 0.64 20.72
CA ASP A 63 -6.87 0.11 20.64
C ASP A 63 -6.87 -1.22 19.89
N ALA A 64 -5.88 -1.40 19.02
CA ALA A 64 -5.63 -2.60 18.27
C ALA A 64 -4.15 -2.97 18.38
N THR A 65 -3.83 -4.21 18.05
CA THR A 65 -2.47 -4.71 17.99
C THR A 65 -1.99 -4.83 16.55
N PHE A 66 -0.70 -5.06 16.39
CA PHE A 66 -0.15 -5.40 15.07
C PHE A 66 -0.71 -6.73 14.54
N ASP A 67 -0.98 -7.69 15.44
CA ASP A 67 -1.56 -8.98 15.05
C ASP A 67 -3.01 -8.83 14.57
N ASP A 68 -3.79 -7.91 15.15
CA ASP A 68 -5.13 -7.57 14.65
C ASP A 68 -5.05 -6.99 13.23
N TYR A 69 -4.05 -6.13 12.96
CA TYR A 69 -3.84 -5.59 11.62
C TYR A 69 -3.43 -6.69 10.63
N ARG A 70 -2.54 -7.59 11.03
CA ARG A 70 -2.14 -8.74 10.22
C ARG A 70 -3.33 -9.63 9.90
N ALA A 71 -4.15 -9.95 10.89
CA ALA A 71 -5.36 -10.75 10.71
C ALA A 71 -6.37 -10.09 9.76
N PHE A 72 -6.55 -8.77 9.87
CA PHE A 72 -7.38 -8.00 8.94
C PHE A 72 -6.89 -8.11 7.49
N LEU A 73 -5.59 -8.14 7.26
CA LEU A 73 -5.02 -8.22 5.92
C LEU A 73 -5.23 -9.58 5.23
N GLU A 74 -5.57 -10.65 5.95
CA GLU A 74 -5.86 -11.98 5.36
C GLU A 74 -7.06 -11.97 4.40
N ASP A 75 -7.91 -10.95 4.48
CA ASP A 75 -8.97 -10.72 3.51
C ASP A 75 -8.47 -10.10 2.19
N TYR A 76 -7.19 -9.67 2.14
CA TYR A 76 -6.58 -8.95 1.02
C TYR A 76 -5.39 -9.70 0.41
N THR A 77 -5.47 -11.02 0.32
CA THR A 77 -4.45 -11.82 -0.38
C THR A 77 -4.33 -11.40 -1.85
N PRO A 78 -3.14 -11.50 -2.47
CA PRO A 78 -2.91 -11.03 -3.83
C PRO A 78 -3.90 -11.57 -4.87
N ASP A 79 -4.34 -12.83 -4.75
CA ASP A 79 -5.34 -13.43 -5.63
C ASP A 79 -6.73 -12.78 -5.50
N LYS A 80 -7.16 -12.48 -4.27
CA LYS A 80 -8.43 -11.77 -4.00
C LYS A 80 -8.37 -10.33 -4.51
N VAL A 81 -7.27 -9.64 -4.23
CA VAL A 81 -7.05 -8.25 -4.66
C VAL A 81 -6.97 -8.16 -6.18
N ALA A 82 -6.27 -9.08 -6.84
CA ALA A 82 -6.20 -9.15 -8.30
C ALA A 82 -7.59 -9.23 -8.94
N LYS A 83 -8.47 -10.07 -8.40
CA LYS A 83 -9.87 -10.19 -8.86
C LYS A 83 -10.68 -8.91 -8.62
N LEU A 84 -10.56 -8.30 -7.44
CA LEU A 84 -11.25 -7.06 -7.10
C LEU A 84 -10.80 -5.89 -7.97
N CYS A 85 -9.50 -5.74 -8.15
CA CYS A 85 -8.87 -4.66 -8.89
C CYS A 85 -8.90 -4.88 -10.42
N ASN A 86 -9.19 -6.10 -10.87
CA ASN A 86 -9.13 -6.52 -12.27
C ASN A 86 -7.72 -6.30 -12.87
N ILE A 87 -6.71 -6.79 -12.17
CA ILE A 87 -5.29 -6.74 -12.56
C ILE A 87 -4.66 -8.13 -12.43
N PRO A 88 -3.52 -8.39 -13.08
CA PRO A 88 -2.75 -9.59 -12.81
C PRO A 88 -2.27 -9.67 -11.36
N GLU A 89 -2.37 -10.83 -10.74
CA GLU A 89 -1.91 -11.06 -9.36
C GLU A 89 -0.44 -10.69 -9.18
N GLN A 90 0.38 -11.00 -10.18
CA GLN A 90 1.80 -10.67 -10.22
C GLN A 90 2.07 -9.17 -9.94
N GLN A 91 1.18 -8.28 -10.40
CA GLN A 91 1.34 -6.84 -10.17
C GLN A 91 1.15 -6.44 -8.70
N VAL A 92 0.34 -7.18 -7.94
CA VAL A 92 0.18 -6.94 -6.50
C VAL A 92 1.46 -7.32 -5.75
N TRP A 93 2.02 -8.50 -6.08
CA TRP A 93 3.30 -8.97 -5.54
C TRP A 93 4.43 -8.01 -5.86
N GLU A 94 4.57 -7.62 -7.12
CA GLU A 94 5.63 -6.72 -7.57
C GLU A 94 5.52 -5.34 -6.93
N ALA A 95 4.32 -4.80 -6.80
CA ALA A 95 4.09 -3.50 -6.16
C ALA A 95 4.51 -3.50 -4.69
N GLY A 96 4.13 -4.53 -3.92
CA GLY A 96 4.51 -4.67 -2.51
C GLY A 96 6.03 -4.76 -2.35
N ARG A 97 6.68 -5.62 -3.13
CA ARG A 97 8.15 -5.79 -3.12
C ARG A 97 8.88 -4.51 -3.48
N LEU A 98 8.58 -3.92 -4.63
CA LEU A 98 9.23 -2.68 -5.08
C LEU A 98 9.08 -1.55 -4.06
N PHE A 99 7.92 -1.46 -3.40
CA PHE A 99 7.68 -0.45 -2.37
C PHE A 99 8.57 -0.68 -1.15
N ALA A 100 8.68 -1.90 -0.66
CA ALA A 100 9.34 -2.23 0.60
C ALA A 100 10.86 -2.45 0.47
N GLU A 101 11.34 -3.03 -0.64
CA GLU A 101 12.77 -3.28 -0.87
C GLU A 101 13.56 -2.02 -1.18
N SER A 102 12.89 -0.96 -1.65
CA SER A 102 13.55 0.32 -1.94
C SER A 102 14.18 0.91 -0.68
N PRO A 103 15.42 1.41 -0.74
CA PRO A 103 16.07 2.03 0.42
C PRO A 103 15.36 3.31 0.90
N ALA A 104 14.65 3.99 0.01
CA ALA A 104 13.78 5.13 0.31
C ALA A 104 12.62 5.16 -0.67
N THR A 105 11.41 5.36 -0.15
CA THR A 105 10.18 5.40 -0.97
C THR A 105 9.47 6.71 -0.74
N MET A 106 8.99 7.31 -1.84
CA MET A 106 8.15 8.50 -1.83
C MET A 106 6.85 8.19 -2.55
N SER A 107 5.73 8.51 -1.92
CA SER A 107 4.41 8.42 -2.54
C SER A 107 3.91 9.81 -2.92
N LEU A 108 3.39 9.96 -4.13
CA LEU A 108 2.80 11.19 -4.66
C LEU A 108 1.37 10.91 -5.09
N TRP A 109 0.43 11.65 -4.55
CA TRP A 109 -0.99 11.53 -4.91
C TRP A 109 -1.69 12.87 -4.81
N CYS A 110 -2.87 12.99 -5.42
CA CYS A 110 -3.68 14.19 -5.39
C CYS A 110 -5.17 13.83 -5.39
N MET A 111 -5.95 14.43 -6.25
CA MET A 111 -7.41 14.42 -6.26
C MET A 111 -8.02 13.01 -6.43
N GLY A 112 -7.37 12.12 -7.18
CA GLY A 112 -7.84 10.74 -7.38
C GLY A 112 -8.00 9.95 -6.08
N ILE A 113 -7.15 10.23 -5.09
CA ILE A 113 -7.24 9.65 -3.76
C ILE A 113 -8.10 10.53 -2.83
N ASN A 114 -7.93 11.86 -2.89
CA ASN A 114 -8.51 12.77 -1.89
C ASN A 114 -10.00 13.04 -2.13
N GLN A 115 -10.44 13.24 -3.38
CA GLN A 115 -11.80 13.64 -3.72
C GLN A 115 -12.74 12.45 -3.94
N ARG A 116 -12.88 11.61 -2.91
CA ARG A 116 -13.76 10.44 -2.95
C ARG A 116 -14.35 10.14 -1.57
N ILE A 117 -15.43 9.36 -1.53
CA ILE A 117 -16.16 9.02 -0.30
C ILE A 117 -15.25 8.45 0.80
N ARG A 118 -14.22 7.67 0.44
CA ARG A 118 -13.27 7.05 1.37
C ARG A 118 -11.86 7.62 1.26
N GLY A 119 -11.72 8.89 0.85
CA GLY A 119 -10.44 9.55 0.62
C GLY A 119 -9.55 9.58 1.86
N VAL A 120 -10.11 9.84 3.04
CA VAL A 120 -9.36 9.81 4.31
C VAL A 120 -8.75 8.43 4.56
N TRP A 121 -9.52 7.37 4.37
CA TRP A 121 -9.01 6.00 4.55
C TRP A 121 -7.95 5.64 3.51
N ALA A 122 -8.11 6.06 2.26
CA ALA A 122 -7.10 5.85 1.23
C ALA A 122 -5.77 6.55 1.57
N ASN A 123 -5.83 7.79 2.08
CA ASN A 123 -4.65 8.49 2.59
C ASN A 123 -3.99 7.71 3.74
N ASN A 124 -4.79 7.26 4.71
CA ASN A 124 -4.26 6.49 5.83
C ASN A 124 -3.57 5.19 5.37
N LEU A 125 -4.11 4.50 4.36
CA LEU A 125 -3.48 3.29 3.83
C LEU A 125 -2.14 3.56 3.15
N ILE A 126 -1.99 4.69 2.43
CA ILE A 126 -0.68 5.10 1.90
C ILE A 126 0.30 5.33 3.05
N HIS A 127 -0.11 6.04 4.09
CA HIS A 127 0.73 6.25 5.27
C HIS A 127 1.06 4.94 5.99
N ASN A 128 0.11 4.01 6.08
CA ASN A 128 0.35 2.69 6.68
C ASN A 128 1.46 1.93 5.95
N LEU A 129 1.50 1.95 4.62
CA LEU A 129 2.59 1.33 3.86
C LEU A 129 3.96 1.91 4.24
N HIS A 130 4.05 3.23 4.43
CA HIS A 130 5.27 3.88 4.90
C HIS A 130 5.61 3.53 6.35
N LEU A 131 4.59 3.46 7.23
CA LEU A 131 4.80 3.15 8.64
C LEU A 131 5.28 1.71 8.84
N ILE A 132 4.66 0.73 8.19
CA ILE A 132 5.07 -0.67 8.35
C ILE A 132 6.45 -0.95 7.77
N THR A 133 6.87 -0.22 6.73
CA THR A 133 8.21 -0.37 6.13
C THR A 133 9.28 0.52 6.77
N GLY A 134 8.88 1.55 7.52
CA GLY A 134 9.81 2.53 8.08
C GLY A 134 10.54 3.37 7.02
N ARG A 135 9.96 3.50 5.81
CA ARG A 135 10.60 4.20 4.68
C ARG A 135 10.34 5.70 4.64
N SER A 136 9.54 6.22 5.57
CA SER A 136 9.20 7.65 5.66
C SER A 136 10.23 8.51 6.38
N ALA A 137 11.24 7.93 7.04
CA ALA A 137 12.27 8.67 7.75
C ALA A 137 13.62 8.65 7.00
N PRO A 138 14.33 9.79 6.91
CA PRO A 138 15.69 9.76 6.38
C PRO A 138 16.57 8.88 7.28
N ARG A 139 17.33 7.99 6.67
CA ARG A 139 18.36 7.24 7.38
C ARG A 139 19.44 8.26 7.80
N ARG A 140 19.58 8.51 9.10
CA ARG A 140 20.74 9.18 9.67
C ARG A 140 21.85 8.18 9.91
#